data_4abc385d4ba3b9385b4885500ae97e18
#
_entry.id   4abc385d4ba3b9385b4885500ae97e18
#
_cell.length_a   1.000
_cell.length_b   1.000
_cell.length_c   1.000
_cell.angle_alpha   90.00
_cell.angle_beta   90.00
_cell.angle_gamma   90.00
#
_symmetry.space_group_name_H-M   'P 1'
#
loop_
_entity.id
_entity.type
_entity.pdbx_description
1 polymer ?
#
loop_
_entity_poly.entity_id
_entity_poly.type
_entity_poly.pdbx_seq_one_letter_code
_entity_poly.pdbx_strand_id
1 'polypeptide(L)'
;MAKYKYLITDKYGKEKKETMEAVSEEAAMSKLKGEGSIVLELSEAFDIDNASWNITIGNPVKKKDITIFCKQFYSILTAGVTVIDGLRMVQDQTENKYLREALYRVMVNVEKGDSLADAMEMESKIFPSLLIHMVAAGEATGNLEIAFDRICTQFDKDMKLNSMIKSAMIYPIVVLVVAVGVIIVLMTTVIPNFQQTFESMGEKLPMLTKMVIGLSDFMTSNFIAIAIGLILLLTFIICGKKTEPGKQFTSRVALKIPMFRNFSVKNAAAKFSMTMSTLIMSGVPLVEALEIVGNVIENRVIRKAVKDCREEVMQGIPMSEPLEASEVFPPMVTHMLKIGEETGTTEQMLDKVAEYYEGEVETATKNLTTAMEPLIIVVLAVLVGGVIGAVMMPMLKIYQDAGKA
;
A
#
# COMPACT_ATOMS: atom_id res chain seq x y z
N MET A 1 -15.27 -21.64 -25.33
CA MET A 1 -15.73 -21.46 -26.72
C MET A 1 -15.79 -19.96 -26.94
N ALA A 2 -15.32 -19.49 -28.10
CA ALA A 2 -15.39 -18.05 -28.42
C ALA A 2 -16.81 -17.70 -28.88
N LYS A 3 -17.30 -16.49 -28.54
CA LYS A 3 -18.59 -15.99 -29.02
C LYS A 3 -18.37 -15.19 -30.28
N TYR A 4 -19.18 -15.48 -31.31
CA TYR A 4 -19.16 -14.79 -32.58
C TYR A 4 -20.45 -14.04 -32.77
N LYS A 5 -20.37 -12.77 -33.18
CA LYS A 5 -21.50 -11.91 -33.56
C LYS A 5 -21.63 -11.97 -35.05
N TYR A 6 -22.83 -12.30 -35.52
CA TYR A 6 -23.07 -12.46 -36.95
C TYR A 6 -24.29 -11.67 -37.42
N LEU A 7 -24.24 -11.23 -38.65
CA LEU A 7 -25.34 -10.63 -39.38
C LEU A 7 -25.70 -11.56 -40.55
N ILE A 8 -26.91 -12.07 -40.54
CA ILE A 8 -27.42 -12.93 -41.58
C ILE A 8 -28.64 -12.31 -42.25
N THR A 9 -28.86 -12.68 -43.51
CA THR A 9 -30.10 -12.39 -44.23
C THR A 9 -30.92 -13.67 -44.34
N ASP A 10 -32.16 -13.61 -43.86
CA ASP A 10 -33.13 -14.70 -43.94
C ASP A 10 -33.63 -14.85 -45.41
N LYS A 11 -34.22 -15.97 -45.74
CA LYS A 11 -34.82 -16.29 -47.06
C LYS A 11 -35.83 -15.29 -47.57
N TYR A 12 -36.31 -14.40 -46.68
CA TYR A 12 -37.23 -13.29 -46.95
C TYR A 12 -36.56 -11.93 -47.07
N GLY A 13 -35.22 -11.87 -47.09
CA GLY A 13 -34.44 -10.63 -47.22
C GLY A 13 -34.36 -9.80 -45.97
N LYS A 14 -34.73 -10.33 -44.80
CA LYS A 14 -34.69 -9.58 -43.51
C LYS A 14 -33.36 -9.85 -42.79
N GLU A 15 -32.68 -8.76 -42.47
CA GLU A 15 -31.42 -8.82 -41.70
C GLU A 15 -31.68 -9.16 -40.24
N LYS A 16 -30.88 -10.08 -39.70
CA LYS A 16 -30.93 -10.54 -38.32
C LYS A 16 -29.55 -10.56 -37.71
N LYS A 17 -29.38 -9.91 -36.55
CA LYS A 17 -28.12 -9.81 -35.83
C LYS A 17 -28.21 -10.61 -34.54
N GLU A 18 -27.40 -11.66 -34.43
CA GLU A 18 -27.41 -12.56 -33.26
C GLU A 18 -25.97 -12.95 -32.89
N THR A 19 -25.82 -13.68 -31.77
CA THR A 19 -24.54 -14.18 -31.30
C THR A 19 -24.59 -15.69 -31.14
N MET A 20 -23.49 -16.41 -31.48
CA MET A 20 -23.35 -17.83 -31.26
C MET A 20 -22.01 -18.19 -30.67
N GLU A 21 -21.93 -19.34 -30.00
CA GLU A 21 -20.68 -19.89 -29.51
C GLU A 21 -20.14 -20.93 -30.49
N ALA A 22 -18.86 -20.80 -30.87
CA ALA A 22 -18.15 -21.77 -31.73
C ALA A 22 -16.69 -21.92 -31.27
N VAL A 23 -16.08 -23.02 -31.71
CA VAL A 23 -14.68 -23.34 -31.40
C VAL A 23 -13.71 -22.58 -32.29
N SER A 24 -14.13 -22.19 -33.50
CA SER A 24 -13.37 -21.34 -34.43
C SER A 24 -14.33 -20.57 -35.33
N GLU A 25 -13.82 -19.52 -35.98
CA GLU A 25 -14.55 -18.75 -36.99
C GLU A 25 -15.07 -19.59 -38.15
N GLU A 26 -14.25 -20.57 -38.59
CA GLU A 26 -14.61 -21.50 -39.63
C GLU A 26 -15.77 -22.43 -39.21
N ALA A 27 -15.79 -22.89 -37.96
CA ALA A 27 -16.86 -23.69 -37.40
C ALA A 27 -18.17 -22.88 -37.26
N ALA A 28 -18.10 -21.61 -36.89
CA ALA A 28 -19.25 -20.71 -36.89
C ALA A 28 -19.81 -20.47 -38.27
N MET A 29 -18.94 -20.20 -39.25
CA MET A 29 -19.31 -19.97 -40.64
C MET A 29 -19.97 -21.23 -41.28
N SER A 30 -19.43 -22.42 -41.03
CA SER A 30 -19.97 -23.66 -41.56
C SER A 30 -21.35 -24.01 -40.99
N LYS A 31 -21.59 -23.70 -39.72
CA LYS A 31 -22.87 -23.92 -39.06
C LYS A 31 -23.95 -22.98 -39.60
N LEU A 32 -23.65 -21.71 -39.79
CA LEU A 32 -24.56 -20.71 -40.35
C LEU A 32 -24.90 -20.98 -41.81
N LYS A 33 -23.94 -21.43 -42.64
CA LYS A 33 -24.18 -21.87 -44.03
C LYS A 33 -25.02 -23.14 -44.08
N GLY A 34 -24.84 -24.07 -43.12
CA GLY A 34 -25.67 -25.30 -43.04
C GLY A 34 -27.14 -25.02 -42.76
N GLU A 35 -27.47 -23.90 -42.09
CA GLU A 35 -28.83 -23.44 -41.83
C GLU A 35 -29.45 -22.66 -43.00
N GLY A 36 -28.74 -22.52 -44.13
CA GLY A 36 -29.25 -21.91 -45.36
C GLY A 36 -29.35 -20.39 -45.28
N SER A 37 -28.65 -19.75 -44.36
CA SER A 37 -28.60 -18.27 -44.19
C SER A 37 -27.42 -17.68 -44.96
N ILE A 38 -27.59 -16.49 -45.54
CA ILE A 38 -26.50 -15.76 -46.16
C ILE A 38 -25.83 -14.89 -45.08
N VAL A 39 -24.58 -15.23 -44.74
CA VAL A 39 -23.80 -14.49 -43.78
C VAL A 39 -23.23 -13.21 -44.40
N LEU A 40 -23.63 -12.05 -43.91
CA LEU A 40 -23.16 -10.78 -44.39
C LEU A 40 -21.93 -10.30 -43.64
N GLU A 41 -21.90 -10.56 -42.33
CA GLU A 41 -20.80 -10.19 -41.47
C GLU A 41 -20.64 -11.21 -40.35
N LEU A 42 -19.40 -11.63 -40.06
CA LEU A 42 -19.04 -12.47 -38.92
C LEU A 42 -17.83 -11.83 -38.25
N SER A 43 -17.97 -11.52 -36.99
CA SER A 43 -16.88 -10.97 -36.20
C SER A 43 -16.85 -11.62 -34.81
N GLU A 44 -15.66 -11.77 -34.26
CA GLU A 44 -15.49 -12.23 -32.89
C GLU A 44 -16.14 -11.21 -31.94
N ALA A 45 -17.14 -11.65 -31.18
CA ALA A 45 -17.79 -10.78 -30.22
C ALA A 45 -16.83 -10.56 -29.06
N PHE A 46 -16.27 -9.36 -28.93
CA PHE A 46 -15.67 -8.93 -27.68
C PHE A 46 -16.77 -8.94 -26.64
N ASP A 47 -16.70 -9.89 -25.72
CA ASP A 47 -17.64 -10.02 -24.58
C ASP A 47 -17.35 -8.87 -23.60
N ILE A 48 -18.00 -7.74 -23.82
CA ILE A 48 -17.94 -6.57 -22.93
C ILE A 48 -18.50 -6.93 -21.55
N ASP A 49 -19.40 -7.93 -21.49
CA ASP A 49 -19.97 -8.43 -20.23
C ASP A 49 -19.00 -9.31 -19.42
N ASN A 50 -17.98 -9.90 -20.06
CA ASN A 50 -16.89 -10.62 -19.39
C ASN A 50 -15.56 -9.85 -19.36
N ALA A 51 -15.47 -8.70 -20.01
CA ALA A 51 -14.48 -7.70 -19.67
C ALA A 51 -14.89 -7.10 -18.32
N SER A 52 -14.85 -7.91 -17.25
CA SER A 52 -14.64 -7.35 -15.92
C SER A 52 -13.41 -6.46 -16.07
N TRP A 53 -13.62 -5.15 -16.02
CA TRP A 53 -12.56 -4.17 -15.90
C TRP A 53 -11.89 -4.42 -14.55
N ASN A 54 -11.19 -5.56 -14.42
CA ASN A 54 -10.27 -5.83 -13.32
C ASN A 54 -9.04 -4.92 -13.55
N ILE A 55 -9.28 -3.62 -13.48
CA ILE A 55 -8.20 -2.68 -13.20
C ILE A 55 -7.82 -2.97 -11.74
N THR A 56 -7.02 -3.97 -11.54
CA THR A 56 -6.40 -4.27 -10.24
C THR A 56 -5.34 -3.20 -10.01
N ILE A 57 -5.78 -2.06 -9.47
CA ILE A 57 -4.88 -1.02 -9.01
C ILE A 57 -4.26 -1.52 -7.70
N GLY A 58 -3.09 -2.19 -7.80
CA GLY A 58 -2.37 -2.71 -6.64
C GLY A 58 -2.01 -4.20 -6.79
N ASN A 59 -1.42 -4.77 -5.75
CA ASN A 59 -1.18 -6.21 -5.69
C ASN A 59 -2.53 -6.94 -5.47
N PRO A 60 -2.94 -7.86 -6.36
CA PRO A 60 -4.21 -8.57 -6.27
C PRO A 60 -4.30 -9.46 -5.03
N VAL A 61 -3.17 -9.82 -4.42
CA VAL A 61 -3.06 -10.61 -3.20
C VAL A 61 -2.55 -9.73 -2.07
N LYS A 62 -3.30 -9.67 -0.98
CA LYS A 62 -2.93 -8.90 0.22
C LYS A 62 -1.95 -9.70 1.07
N LYS A 63 -1.09 -9.01 1.84
CA LYS A 63 -0.20 -9.66 2.83
C LYS A 63 -0.97 -10.59 3.78
N LYS A 64 -2.19 -10.20 4.17
CA LYS A 64 -3.06 -11.03 5.01
C LYS A 64 -3.37 -12.39 4.39
N ASP A 65 -3.64 -12.44 3.08
CA ASP A 65 -3.98 -13.68 2.37
C ASP A 65 -2.77 -14.62 2.38
N ILE A 66 -1.56 -14.09 2.14
CA ILE A 66 -0.30 -14.85 2.23
C ILE A 66 -0.04 -15.37 3.65
N THR A 67 -0.30 -14.55 4.67
CA THR A 67 -0.12 -14.99 6.06
C THR A 67 -1.09 -16.10 6.43
N ILE A 68 -2.34 -16.03 5.99
CA ILE A 68 -3.34 -17.09 6.22
C ILE A 68 -2.89 -18.37 5.49
N PHE A 69 -2.45 -18.26 4.25
CA PHE A 69 -1.86 -19.37 3.50
C PHE A 69 -0.72 -20.03 4.27
N CYS A 70 0.27 -19.26 4.72
CA CYS A 70 1.43 -19.79 5.46
C CYS A 70 1.00 -20.52 6.73
N LYS A 71 0.05 -19.96 7.50
CA LYS A 71 -0.46 -20.59 8.73
C LYS A 71 -1.20 -21.90 8.48
N GLN A 72 -2.05 -21.92 7.49
CA GLN A 72 -2.78 -23.13 7.11
C GLN A 72 -1.82 -24.21 6.63
N PHE A 73 -0.86 -23.83 5.77
CA PHE A 73 0.12 -24.75 5.24
C PHE A 73 1.07 -25.30 6.33
N TYR A 74 1.52 -24.42 7.24
CA TYR A 74 2.28 -24.85 8.44
C TYR A 74 1.50 -25.89 9.25
N SER A 75 0.23 -25.62 9.54
CA SER A 75 -0.59 -26.55 10.34
C SER A 75 -0.79 -27.91 9.64
N ILE A 76 -0.84 -27.92 8.32
CA ILE A 76 -0.97 -29.15 7.52
C ILE A 76 0.34 -29.93 7.50
N LEU A 77 1.48 -29.23 7.33
CA LEU A 77 2.80 -29.86 7.36
C LEU A 77 3.08 -30.51 8.71
N THR A 78 2.81 -29.81 9.82
CA THR A 78 2.99 -30.34 11.19
C THR A 78 2.07 -31.54 11.50
N ALA A 79 0.98 -31.70 10.74
CA ALA A 79 0.14 -32.90 10.79
C ALA A 79 0.70 -34.09 9.98
N GLY A 80 1.87 -33.92 9.35
CA GLY A 80 2.52 -34.98 8.55
C GLY A 80 1.92 -35.18 7.15
N VAL A 81 1.14 -34.23 6.66
CA VAL A 81 0.56 -34.28 5.31
C VAL A 81 1.64 -33.93 4.27
N THR A 82 1.62 -34.58 3.12
CA THR A 82 2.59 -34.30 2.03
C THR A 82 2.45 -32.87 1.52
N VAL A 83 3.53 -32.29 0.96
CA VAL A 83 3.53 -30.94 0.39
C VAL A 83 2.45 -30.79 -0.67
N ILE A 84 2.31 -31.76 -1.57
CA ILE A 84 1.33 -31.73 -2.67
C ILE A 84 -0.11 -31.75 -2.14
N ASP A 85 -0.41 -32.66 -1.23
CA ASP A 85 -1.76 -32.73 -0.64
C ASP A 85 -2.06 -31.52 0.20
N GLY A 86 -1.07 -31.00 0.92
CA GLY A 86 -1.18 -29.74 1.67
C GLY A 86 -1.49 -28.55 0.76
N LEU A 87 -0.79 -28.40 -0.37
CA LEU A 87 -1.05 -27.35 -1.36
C LEU A 87 -2.47 -27.46 -1.91
N ARG A 88 -2.94 -28.69 -2.22
CA ARG A 88 -4.31 -28.93 -2.70
C ARG A 88 -5.35 -28.50 -1.66
N MET A 89 -5.17 -28.90 -0.41
CA MET A 89 -6.08 -28.52 0.69
C MET A 89 -6.16 -27.01 0.90
N VAL A 90 -5.03 -26.33 0.89
CA VAL A 90 -5.00 -24.88 1.09
C VAL A 90 -5.54 -24.14 -0.14
N GLN A 91 -5.26 -24.63 -1.35
CA GLN A 91 -5.82 -24.08 -2.59
C GLN A 91 -7.36 -24.07 -2.54
N ASP A 92 -7.98 -25.19 -2.13
CA ASP A 92 -9.44 -25.32 -2.06
C ASP A 92 -10.08 -24.38 -1.03
N GLN A 93 -9.36 -24.08 0.05
CA GLN A 93 -9.81 -23.18 1.11
C GLN A 93 -9.50 -21.69 0.85
N THR A 94 -8.68 -21.39 -0.17
CA THR A 94 -8.25 -20.03 -0.47
C THR A 94 -9.37 -19.23 -1.14
N GLU A 95 -9.83 -18.15 -0.49
CA GLU A 95 -10.89 -17.27 -1.02
C GLU A 95 -10.39 -16.39 -2.17
N ASN A 96 -9.14 -15.89 -2.06
CA ASN A 96 -8.55 -15.01 -3.07
C ASN A 96 -8.27 -15.78 -4.36
N LYS A 97 -8.97 -15.42 -5.44
CA LYS A 97 -8.89 -16.09 -6.75
C LYS A 97 -7.45 -16.12 -7.31
N TYR A 98 -6.71 -15.01 -7.20
CA TYR A 98 -5.35 -14.93 -7.75
C TYR A 98 -4.37 -15.82 -6.97
N LEU A 99 -4.50 -15.86 -5.64
CA LEU A 99 -3.68 -16.73 -4.80
C LEU A 99 -4.04 -18.21 -5.06
N ARG A 100 -5.30 -18.54 -5.19
CA ARG A 100 -5.77 -19.89 -5.51
C ARG A 100 -5.21 -20.39 -6.84
N GLU A 101 -5.23 -19.55 -7.87
CA GLU A 101 -4.68 -19.90 -9.19
C GLU A 101 -3.14 -20.05 -9.14
N ALA A 102 -2.45 -19.19 -8.36
CA ALA A 102 -1.01 -19.31 -8.16
C ALA A 102 -0.65 -20.61 -7.42
N LEU A 103 -1.39 -20.94 -6.35
CA LEU A 103 -1.21 -22.21 -5.61
C LEU A 103 -1.44 -23.43 -6.49
N TYR A 104 -2.45 -23.37 -7.39
CA TYR A 104 -2.67 -24.44 -8.35
C TYR A 104 -1.47 -24.63 -9.30
N ARG A 105 -0.91 -23.53 -9.84
CA ARG A 105 0.27 -23.62 -10.71
C ARG A 105 1.50 -24.11 -9.96
N VAL A 106 1.71 -23.65 -8.72
CA VAL A 106 2.78 -24.17 -7.85
C VAL A 106 2.61 -25.67 -7.63
N MET A 107 1.42 -26.14 -7.26
CA MET A 107 1.14 -27.56 -7.05
C MET A 107 1.46 -28.40 -8.31
N VAL A 108 1.01 -27.93 -9.48
CA VAL A 108 1.26 -28.64 -10.77
C VAL A 108 2.77 -28.72 -11.08
N ASN A 109 3.55 -27.70 -10.78
CA ASN A 109 4.99 -27.70 -11.01
C ASN A 109 5.72 -28.62 -10.01
N VAL A 110 5.30 -28.62 -8.76
CA VAL A 110 5.84 -29.56 -7.75
C VAL A 110 5.48 -31.01 -8.11
N GLU A 111 4.29 -31.29 -8.63
CA GLU A 111 3.90 -32.62 -9.14
C GLU A 111 4.79 -33.06 -10.32
N LYS A 112 5.34 -32.12 -11.10
CA LYS A 112 6.29 -32.44 -12.22
C LYS A 112 7.72 -32.67 -11.74
N GLY A 113 8.02 -32.39 -10.46
CA GLY A 113 9.32 -32.59 -9.84
C GLY A 113 10.13 -31.33 -9.59
N ASP A 114 9.56 -30.13 -9.82
CA ASP A 114 10.21 -28.89 -9.43
C ASP A 114 10.23 -28.76 -7.88
N SER A 115 11.21 -28.04 -7.34
CA SER A 115 11.20 -27.71 -5.92
C SER A 115 10.02 -26.78 -5.59
N LEU A 116 9.54 -26.79 -4.34
CA LEU A 116 8.48 -25.87 -3.91
C LEU A 116 8.93 -24.41 -4.05
N ALA A 117 10.19 -24.13 -3.74
CA ALA A 117 10.77 -22.79 -3.86
C ALA A 117 10.82 -22.32 -5.32
N ASP A 118 11.30 -23.16 -6.25
CA ASP A 118 11.35 -22.80 -7.68
C ASP A 118 9.95 -22.60 -8.26
N ALA A 119 9.00 -23.48 -7.91
CA ALA A 119 7.61 -23.34 -8.31
C ALA A 119 6.97 -22.05 -7.77
N MET A 120 7.30 -21.63 -6.55
CA MET A 120 6.85 -20.35 -5.99
C MET A 120 7.56 -19.14 -6.61
N GLU A 121 8.82 -19.27 -7.02
CA GLU A 121 9.57 -18.21 -7.69
C GLU A 121 8.99 -17.87 -9.08
N MET A 122 8.48 -18.85 -9.80
CA MET A 122 7.72 -18.63 -11.05
C MET A 122 6.50 -17.73 -10.84
N GLU A 123 5.97 -17.70 -9.63
CA GLU A 123 4.85 -16.87 -9.19
C GLU A 123 5.30 -15.70 -8.29
N SER A 124 6.50 -15.15 -8.49
CA SER A 124 7.14 -14.08 -7.68
C SER A 124 6.35 -12.78 -7.62
N LYS A 125 5.36 -12.58 -8.49
CA LYS A 125 4.39 -11.47 -8.42
C LYS A 125 3.38 -11.65 -7.27
N ILE A 126 3.14 -12.88 -6.84
CA ILE A 126 2.19 -13.27 -5.81
C ILE A 126 2.92 -13.56 -4.50
N PHE A 127 3.95 -14.40 -4.54
CA PHE A 127 4.71 -14.78 -3.36
C PHE A 127 5.84 -13.79 -3.07
N PRO A 128 5.93 -13.27 -1.82
CA PRO A 128 7.05 -12.41 -1.42
C PRO A 128 8.39 -13.15 -1.48
N SER A 129 9.43 -12.43 -1.90
CA SER A 129 10.80 -12.96 -1.97
C SER A 129 11.26 -13.60 -0.65
N LEU A 130 10.95 -12.99 0.49
CA LEU A 130 11.22 -13.54 1.81
C LEU A 130 10.65 -14.95 2.00
N LEU A 131 9.40 -15.19 1.59
CA LEU A 131 8.77 -16.51 1.69
C LEU A 131 9.50 -17.53 0.80
N ILE A 132 9.81 -17.17 -0.45
CA ILE A 132 10.47 -18.05 -1.42
C ILE A 132 11.83 -18.53 -0.88
N HIS A 133 12.67 -17.60 -0.40
CA HIS A 133 13.99 -17.95 0.12
C HIS A 133 13.93 -18.75 1.44
N MET A 134 12.93 -18.47 2.29
CA MET A 134 12.70 -19.28 3.49
C MET A 134 12.27 -20.70 3.16
N VAL A 135 11.43 -20.86 2.13
CA VAL A 135 11.02 -22.17 1.63
C VAL A 135 12.22 -22.90 1.02
N ALA A 136 13.06 -22.21 0.22
CA ALA A 136 14.28 -22.79 -0.36
C ALA A 136 15.23 -23.29 0.73
N ALA A 137 15.46 -22.50 1.79
CA ALA A 137 16.27 -22.92 2.93
C ALA A 137 15.66 -24.12 3.67
N GLY A 138 14.31 -24.14 3.84
CA GLY A 138 13.59 -25.25 4.45
C GLY A 138 13.65 -26.53 3.64
N GLU A 139 13.56 -26.46 2.31
CA GLU A 139 13.72 -27.61 1.41
C GLU A 139 15.15 -28.15 1.44
N ALA A 140 16.14 -27.27 1.34
CA ALA A 140 17.55 -27.66 1.35
C ALA A 140 17.97 -28.37 2.66
N THR A 141 17.33 -28.03 3.78
CA THR A 141 17.59 -28.63 5.10
C THR A 141 16.60 -29.76 5.45
N GLY A 142 15.57 -29.99 4.65
CA GLY A 142 14.49 -30.94 4.91
C GLY A 142 13.54 -30.51 6.05
N ASN A 143 13.56 -29.21 6.45
CA ASN A 143 12.82 -28.67 7.60
C ASN A 143 11.80 -27.60 7.16
N LEU A 144 10.94 -27.92 6.21
CA LEU A 144 9.89 -27.02 5.74
C LEU A 144 8.97 -26.52 6.85
N GLU A 145 8.65 -27.36 7.81
CA GLU A 145 7.81 -26.99 8.97
C GLU A 145 8.42 -25.83 9.75
N ILE A 146 9.73 -25.90 10.04
CA ILE A 146 10.45 -24.84 10.77
C ILE A 146 10.48 -23.54 9.92
N ALA A 147 10.68 -23.67 8.61
CA ALA A 147 10.69 -22.51 7.70
C ALA A 147 9.32 -21.82 7.69
N PHE A 148 8.22 -22.60 7.59
CA PHE A 148 6.86 -22.03 7.62
C PHE A 148 6.48 -21.47 8.98
N ASP A 149 6.88 -22.06 10.10
CA ASP A 149 6.66 -21.51 11.45
C ASP A 149 7.31 -20.12 11.60
N ARG A 150 8.58 -20.01 11.20
CA ARG A 150 9.33 -18.75 11.26
C ARG A 150 8.71 -17.68 10.36
N ILE A 151 8.34 -18.03 9.13
CA ILE A 151 7.73 -17.04 8.22
C ILE A 151 6.34 -16.62 8.70
N CYS A 152 5.56 -17.53 9.31
CA CYS A 152 4.29 -17.18 9.94
C CYS A 152 4.48 -16.16 11.05
N THR A 153 5.41 -16.42 11.96
CA THR A 153 5.76 -15.51 13.05
C THR A 153 6.23 -14.15 12.52
N GLN A 154 7.10 -14.16 11.51
CA GLN A 154 7.58 -12.95 10.83
C GLN A 154 6.44 -12.13 10.22
N PHE A 155 5.54 -12.76 9.47
CA PHE A 155 4.41 -12.09 8.85
C PHE A 155 3.39 -11.57 9.86
N ASP A 156 3.17 -12.29 10.95
CA ASP A 156 2.31 -11.83 12.05
C ASP A 156 2.88 -10.57 12.72
N LYS A 157 4.17 -10.54 13.02
CA LYS A 157 4.86 -9.37 13.56
C LYS A 157 4.76 -8.18 12.59
N ASP A 158 5.04 -8.37 11.30
CA ASP A 158 4.95 -7.32 10.27
C ASP A 158 3.52 -6.80 10.12
N MET A 159 2.52 -7.69 10.13
CA MET A 159 1.11 -7.29 10.08
C MET A 159 0.71 -6.50 11.34
N LYS A 160 1.13 -6.92 12.51
CA LYS A 160 0.84 -6.25 13.78
C LYS A 160 1.39 -4.82 13.79
N LEU A 161 2.66 -4.66 13.40
CA LEU A 161 3.29 -3.34 13.25
C LEU A 161 2.53 -2.45 12.24
N ASN A 162 2.25 -2.97 11.06
CA ASN A 162 1.54 -2.22 10.03
C ASN A 162 0.10 -1.87 10.43
N SER A 163 -0.59 -2.76 11.14
CA SER A 163 -1.95 -2.51 11.66
C SER A 163 -1.94 -1.42 12.72
N MET A 164 -0.98 -1.46 13.63
CA MET A 164 -0.79 -0.45 14.68
C MET A 164 -0.59 0.95 14.08
N ILE A 165 0.32 1.07 13.11
CA ILE A 165 0.59 2.34 12.41
C ILE A 165 -0.68 2.84 11.69
N LYS A 166 -1.39 1.96 10.98
CA LYS A 166 -2.63 2.33 10.28
C LYS A 166 -3.72 2.79 11.24
N SER A 167 -3.92 2.05 12.34
CA SER A 167 -4.92 2.39 13.35
C SER A 167 -4.65 3.74 14.01
N ALA A 168 -3.40 4.04 14.30
CA ALA A 168 -2.99 5.33 14.84
C ALA A 168 -3.29 6.51 13.90
N MET A 169 -3.23 6.29 12.59
CA MET A 169 -3.51 7.33 11.58
C MET A 169 -4.99 7.57 11.31
N ILE A 170 -5.90 6.70 11.78
CA ILE A 170 -7.36 6.87 11.54
C ILE A 170 -7.86 8.16 12.18
N TYR A 171 -7.54 8.38 13.45
CA TYR A 171 -8.02 9.56 14.19
C TYR A 171 -7.62 10.89 13.51
N PRO A 172 -6.35 11.17 13.19
CA PRO A 172 -5.95 12.38 12.47
C PRO A 172 -6.67 12.56 11.13
N ILE A 173 -6.86 11.49 10.38
CA ILE A 173 -7.54 11.55 9.08
C ILE A 173 -9.02 11.91 9.27
N VAL A 174 -9.72 11.29 10.22
CA VAL A 174 -11.14 11.57 10.50
C VAL A 174 -11.31 13.03 10.92
N VAL A 175 -10.49 13.52 11.86
CA VAL A 175 -10.57 14.92 12.32
C VAL A 175 -10.29 15.88 11.17
N LEU A 176 -9.30 15.60 10.33
CA LEU A 176 -9.00 16.43 9.16
C LEU A 176 -10.17 16.47 8.16
N VAL A 177 -10.80 15.34 7.88
CA VAL A 177 -11.98 15.26 6.98
C VAL A 177 -13.15 16.06 7.53
N VAL A 178 -13.44 15.94 8.83
CA VAL A 178 -14.50 16.70 9.50
C VAL A 178 -14.17 18.20 9.46
N ALA A 179 -12.93 18.57 9.75
CA ALA A 179 -12.46 19.96 9.70
C ALA A 179 -12.66 20.58 8.31
N VAL A 180 -12.23 19.89 7.26
CA VAL A 180 -12.44 20.34 5.88
C VAL A 180 -13.92 20.46 5.55
N GLY A 181 -14.75 19.50 5.99
CA GLY A 181 -16.20 19.55 5.81
C GLY A 181 -16.83 20.78 6.46
N VAL A 182 -16.46 21.09 7.70
CA VAL A 182 -16.94 22.30 8.41
C VAL A 182 -16.52 23.57 7.67
N ILE A 183 -15.27 23.66 7.22
CA ILE A 183 -14.78 24.82 6.46
C ILE A 183 -15.59 25.00 5.16
N ILE A 184 -15.84 23.94 4.43
CA ILE A 184 -16.64 23.99 3.20
C ILE A 184 -18.04 24.52 3.51
N VAL A 185 -18.72 24.02 4.54
CA VAL A 185 -20.06 24.49 4.93
C VAL A 185 -20.04 25.96 5.33
N LEU A 186 -19.05 26.40 6.13
CA LEU A 186 -18.90 27.80 6.51
C LEU A 186 -18.70 28.70 5.30
N MET A 187 -17.84 28.33 4.38
CA MET A 187 -17.50 29.11 3.18
C MET A 187 -18.64 29.13 2.15
N THR A 188 -19.41 28.05 2.00
CA THR A 188 -20.47 27.97 1.00
C THR A 188 -21.82 28.45 1.47
N THR A 189 -22.08 28.43 2.78
CA THR A 189 -23.41 28.75 3.33
C THR A 189 -23.37 29.97 4.23
N VAL A 190 -22.44 30.00 5.19
CA VAL A 190 -22.46 31.04 6.23
C VAL A 190 -21.94 32.36 5.69
N ILE A 191 -20.79 32.38 5.04
CA ILE A 191 -20.15 33.60 4.54
C ILE A 191 -21.03 34.32 3.49
N PRO A 192 -21.60 33.66 2.45
CA PRO A 192 -22.47 34.32 1.48
C PRO A 192 -23.72 34.95 2.09
N ASN A 193 -24.35 34.28 3.08
CA ASN A 193 -25.52 34.82 3.76
C ASN A 193 -25.19 36.13 4.54
N PHE A 194 -24.01 36.16 5.19
CA PHE A 194 -23.54 37.37 5.85
C PHE A 194 -23.17 38.48 4.84
N GLN A 195 -22.57 38.14 3.71
CA GLN A 195 -22.25 39.10 2.64
C GLN A 195 -23.50 39.83 2.17
N GLN A 196 -24.58 39.10 1.83
CA GLN A 196 -25.87 39.67 1.41
C GLN A 196 -26.46 40.61 2.46
N THR A 197 -26.36 40.23 3.75
CA THR A 197 -26.83 41.04 4.86
C THR A 197 -26.06 42.36 4.96
N PHE A 198 -24.75 42.34 4.82
CA PHE A 198 -23.91 43.58 4.92
C PHE A 198 -24.05 44.46 3.67
N GLU A 199 -24.18 43.90 2.47
CA GLU A 199 -24.44 44.66 1.27
C GLU A 199 -25.76 45.42 1.34
N SER A 200 -26.80 44.81 1.95
CA SER A 200 -28.10 45.45 2.14
C SER A 200 -28.08 46.62 3.12
N MET A 201 -27.08 46.66 4.02
CA MET A 201 -26.88 47.73 5.00
C MET A 201 -26.02 48.90 4.48
N GLY A 202 -25.42 48.77 3.26
CA GLY A 202 -24.62 49.82 2.65
C GLY A 202 -23.25 50.09 3.30
N GLU A 203 -22.80 49.25 4.18
CA GLU A 203 -21.59 49.41 4.97
C GLU A 203 -20.32 48.94 4.24
N LYS A 204 -19.18 49.66 4.46
CA LYS A 204 -17.88 49.27 3.92
C LYS A 204 -17.28 48.12 4.73
N LEU A 205 -17.17 46.97 4.11
CA LEU A 205 -16.59 45.74 4.71
C LEU A 205 -15.11 45.94 5.12
N PRO A 206 -14.70 45.48 6.29
CA PRO A 206 -13.32 45.45 6.71
C PRO A 206 -12.44 44.60 5.81
N MET A 207 -11.12 44.84 5.78
CA MET A 207 -10.20 44.14 4.87
C MET A 207 -10.17 42.61 5.10
N LEU A 208 -10.21 42.17 6.35
CA LEU A 208 -10.29 40.78 6.75
C LEU A 208 -11.54 40.09 6.18
N THR A 209 -12.69 40.74 6.32
CA THR A 209 -13.96 40.23 5.80
C THR A 209 -13.94 40.11 4.26
N LYS A 210 -13.38 41.15 3.58
CA LYS A 210 -13.19 41.08 2.11
C LYS A 210 -12.29 39.94 1.65
N MET A 211 -11.21 39.63 2.39
CA MET A 211 -10.35 38.48 2.08
C MET A 211 -11.07 37.15 2.23
N VAL A 212 -11.85 36.99 3.31
CA VAL A 212 -12.61 35.77 3.57
C VAL A 212 -13.73 35.59 2.56
N ILE A 213 -14.45 36.67 2.21
CA ILE A 213 -15.50 36.66 1.15
C ILE A 213 -14.87 36.31 -0.21
N GLY A 214 -13.75 36.95 -0.57
CA GLY A 214 -13.07 36.66 -1.84
C GLY A 214 -12.60 35.19 -1.91
N LEU A 215 -12.17 34.62 -0.80
CA LEU A 215 -11.84 33.18 -0.72
C LEU A 215 -13.10 32.29 -0.84
N SER A 216 -14.21 32.71 -0.21
CA SER A 216 -15.50 32.01 -0.29
C SER A 216 -16.04 32.03 -1.72
N ASP A 217 -16.04 33.20 -2.39
CA ASP A 217 -16.48 33.35 -3.77
C ASP A 217 -15.63 32.54 -4.73
N PHE A 218 -14.31 32.52 -4.51
CA PHE A 218 -13.40 31.67 -5.28
C PHE A 218 -13.72 30.17 -5.08
N MET A 219 -13.98 29.75 -3.84
CA MET A 219 -14.34 28.36 -3.54
C MET A 219 -15.69 27.96 -4.11
N THR A 220 -16.71 28.82 -4.03
CA THR A 220 -18.05 28.55 -4.54
C THR A 220 -18.09 28.57 -6.07
N SER A 221 -17.50 29.59 -6.70
CA SER A 221 -17.47 29.72 -8.15
C SER A 221 -16.64 28.63 -8.84
N ASN A 222 -15.58 28.17 -8.18
CA ASN A 222 -14.67 27.18 -8.74
C ASN A 222 -14.72 25.84 -8.03
N PHE A 223 -15.81 25.50 -7.34
CA PHE A 223 -15.91 24.28 -6.51
C PHE A 223 -15.54 23.01 -7.29
N ILE A 224 -16.07 22.88 -8.52
CA ILE A 224 -15.78 21.72 -9.39
C ILE A 224 -14.31 21.73 -9.81
N ALA A 225 -13.75 22.88 -10.17
CA ALA A 225 -12.34 22.98 -10.56
C ALA A 225 -11.40 22.69 -9.39
N ILE A 226 -11.74 23.15 -8.17
CA ILE A 226 -10.99 22.86 -6.95
C ILE A 226 -11.08 21.36 -6.61
N ALA A 227 -12.26 20.74 -6.70
CA ALA A 227 -12.44 19.31 -6.47
C ALA A 227 -11.63 18.49 -7.48
N ILE A 228 -11.70 18.82 -8.77
CA ILE A 228 -10.89 18.17 -9.82
C ILE A 228 -9.40 18.41 -9.56
N GLY A 229 -8.99 19.64 -9.26
CA GLY A 229 -7.61 19.98 -8.93
C GLY A 229 -7.07 19.21 -7.72
N LEU A 230 -7.88 19.03 -6.67
CA LEU A 230 -7.54 18.23 -5.50
C LEU A 230 -7.39 16.75 -5.85
N ILE A 231 -8.30 16.20 -6.64
CA ILE A 231 -8.22 14.81 -7.13
C ILE A 231 -6.97 14.62 -7.99
N LEU A 232 -6.68 15.54 -8.90
CA LEU A 232 -5.48 15.50 -9.74
C LEU A 232 -4.21 15.62 -8.89
N LEU A 233 -4.18 16.51 -7.88
CA LEU A 233 -3.07 16.67 -6.96
C LEU A 233 -2.84 15.40 -6.13
N LEU A 234 -3.90 14.81 -5.57
CA LEU A 234 -3.82 13.55 -4.85
C LEU A 234 -3.32 12.42 -5.75
N THR A 235 -3.86 12.32 -6.96
CA THR A 235 -3.42 11.34 -7.96
C THR A 235 -1.96 11.56 -8.33
N PHE A 236 -1.54 12.80 -8.55
CA PHE A 236 -0.16 13.17 -8.85
C PHE A 236 0.79 12.81 -7.69
N ILE A 237 0.40 13.08 -6.43
CA ILE A 237 1.18 12.71 -5.24
C ILE A 237 1.28 11.18 -5.12
N ILE A 238 0.18 10.45 -5.32
CA ILE A 238 0.15 8.98 -5.24
C ILE A 238 0.99 8.36 -6.36
N CYS A 239 0.82 8.83 -7.60
CA CYS A 239 1.61 8.37 -8.73
C CYS A 239 3.08 8.80 -8.60
N GLY A 240 3.33 10.02 -8.16
CA GLY A 240 4.66 10.54 -7.89
C GLY A 240 5.41 9.69 -6.85
N LYS A 241 4.75 9.29 -5.76
CA LYS A 241 5.31 8.38 -4.75
C LYS A 241 5.62 6.98 -5.30
N LYS A 242 5.03 6.56 -6.42
CA LYS A 242 5.33 5.27 -7.06
C LYS A 242 6.54 5.34 -7.98
N THR A 243 6.91 6.51 -8.47
CA THR A 243 8.09 6.70 -9.33
C THR A 243 9.39 6.65 -8.50
N GLU A 244 10.48 6.19 -9.10
CA GLU A 244 11.77 6.09 -8.41
C GLU A 244 12.29 7.45 -7.87
N PRO A 245 12.24 8.56 -8.64
CA PRO A 245 12.64 9.87 -8.11
C PRO A 245 11.72 10.35 -6.96
N GLY A 246 10.43 10.06 -7.04
CA GLY A 246 9.48 10.42 -5.97
C GLY A 246 9.71 9.65 -4.68
N LYS A 247 10.03 8.36 -4.77
CA LYS A 247 10.43 7.54 -3.61
C LYS A 247 11.71 8.06 -2.95
N GLN A 248 12.70 8.48 -3.75
CA GLN A 248 13.92 9.08 -3.21
C GLN A 248 13.65 10.41 -2.52
N PHE A 249 12.85 11.29 -3.14
CA PHE A 249 12.50 12.58 -2.56
C PHE A 249 11.76 12.42 -1.23
N THR A 250 10.71 11.60 -1.20
CA THR A 250 9.93 11.34 0.02
C THR A 250 10.78 10.69 1.13
N SER A 251 11.70 9.79 0.78
CA SER A 251 12.62 9.17 1.73
C SER A 251 13.59 10.19 2.35
N ARG A 252 14.12 11.12 1.54
CA ARG A 252 15.01 12.19 2.03
C ARG A 252 14.28 13.19 2.91
N VAL A 253 13.06 13.58 2.52
CA VAL A 253 12.22 14.50 3.32
C VAL A 253 11.84 13.88 4.66
N ALA A 254 11.48 12.59 4.67
CA ALA A 254 11.17 11.87 5.90
C ALA A 254 12.35 11.84 6.89
N LEU A 255 13.60 11.76 6.38
CA LEU A 255 14.79 11.80 7.23
C LEU A 255 15.22 13.19 7.65
N LYS A 256 14.75 14.27 6.99
CA LYS A 256 15.06 15.67 7.37
C LYS A 256 14.16 16.20 8.50
N ILE A 257 12.92 15.72 8.59
CA ILE A 257 11.98 16.18 9.62
C ILE A 257 12.18 15.31 10.86
N PRO A 258 12.58 15.88 12.03
CA PRO A 258 13.03 15.11 13.19
C PRO A 258 12.04 14.02 13.64
N MET A 259 10.76 14.33 13.62
CA MET A 259 9.67 13.46 14.04
C MET A 259 9.51 12.25 13.10
N PHE A 260 9.50 12.49 11.77
CA PHE A 260 9.44 11.43 10.76
C PHE A 260 10.75 10.66 10.64
N ARG A 261 11.89 11.32 10.88
CA ARG A 261 13.21 10.67 10.94
C ARG A 261 13.24 9.61 12.02
N ASN A 262 12.85 9.98 13.25
CA ASN A 262 12.86 9.06 14.39
C ASN A 262 11.99 7.82 14.12
N PHE A 263 10.77 8.03 13.62
CA PHE A 263 9.88 6.94 13.22
C PHE A 263 10.48 6.07 12.08
N SER A 264 10.98 6.71 11.01
CA SER A 264 11.50 6.00 9.83
C SER A 264 12.74 5.15 10.15
N VAL A 265 13.65 5.67 10.96
CA VAL A 265 14.87 4.99 11.38
C VAL A 265 14.54 3.81 12.31
N LYS A 266 13.67 4.01 13.31
CA LYS A 266 13.25 2.94 14.23
C LYS A 266 12.49 1.82 13.50
N ASN A 267 11.59 2.18 12.60
CA ASN A 267 10.85 1.20 11.79
C ASN A 267 11.78 0.40 10.86
N ALA A 268 12.78 1.06 10.28
CA ALA A 268 13.78 0.37 9.46
C ALA A 268 14.68 -0.54 10.32
N ALA A 269 15.08 -0.11 11.51
CA ALA A 269 15.85 -0.91 12.45
C ALA A 269 15.08 -2.17 12.89
N ALA A 270 13.80 -2.02 13.26
CA ALA A 270 12.93 -3.15 13.59
C ALA A 270 12.81 -4.15 12.42
N LYS A 271 12.47 -3.66 11.22
CA LYS A 271 12.31 -4.51 10.03
C LYS A 271 13.62 -5.18 9.62
N PHE A 272 14.73 -4.44 9.64
CA PHE A 272 16.06 -4.98 9.36
C PHE A 272 16.40 -6.12 10.31
N SER A 273 16.37 -5.85 11.60
CA SER A 273 16.79 -6.81 12.62
C SER A 273 15.91 -8.05 12.67
N MET A 274 14.58 -7.86 12.59
CA MET A 274 13.60 -8.94 12.57
C MET A 274 13.77 -9.84 11.34
N THR A 275 13.89 -9.25 10.15
CA THR A 275 14.02 -10.02 8.91
C THR A 275 15.38 -10.69 8.82
N MET A 276 16.45 -9.99 9.21
CA MET A 276 17.81 -10.51 9.20
C MET A 276 17.99 -11.67 10.16
N SER A 277 17.50 -11.54 11.41
CA SER A 277 17.48 -12.63 12.39
C SER A 277 16.77 -13.87 11.85
N THR A 278 15.56 -13.69 11.29
CA THR A 278 14.77 -14.81 10.74
C THR A 278 15.51 -15.54 9.61
N LEU A 279 16.13 -14.80 8.68
CA LEU A 279 16.86 -15.37 7.54
C LEU A 279 18.12 -16.13 8.00
N ILE A 280 18.94 -15.53 8.86
CA ILE A 280 20.16 -16.17 9.39
C ILE A 280 19.81 -17.43 10.18
N MET A 281 18.81 -17.36 11.06
CA MET A 281 18.32 -18.52 11.81
C MET A 281 17.80 -19.65 10.93
N SER A 282 17.37 -19.34 9.71
CA SER A 282 16.89 -20.32 8.72
C SER A 282 18.00 -20.84 7.83
N GLY A 283 19.25 -20.40 8.02
CA GLY A 283 20.40 -20.86 7.26
C GLY A 283 20.60 -20.15 5.93
N VAL A 284 19.88 -19.04 5.66
CA VAL A 284 20.08 -18.24 4.46
C VAL A 284 21.46 -17.56 4.53
N PRO A 285 22.30 -17.63 3.48
CA PRO A 285 23.60 -16.98 3.45
C PRO A 285 23.50 -15.47 3.71
N LEU A 286 24.45 -14.90 4.45
CA LEU A 286 24.45 -13.51 4.90
C LEU A 286 24.28 -12.51 3.76
N VAL A 287 24.98 -12.72 2.64
CA VAL A 287 24.92 -11.84 1.46
C VAL A 287 23.53 -11.85 0.82
N GLU A 288 22.90 -13.01 0.74
CA GLU A 288 21.53 -13.18 0.22
C GLU A 288 20.50 -12.58 1.20
N ALA A 289 20.68 -12.81 2.50
CA ALA A 289 19.85 -12.22 3.54
C ALA A 289 19.85 -10.69 3.46
N LEU A 290 21.00 -10.04 3.25
CA LEU A 290 21.12 -8.59 3.07
C LEU A 290 20.40 -8.09 1.83
N GLU A 291 20.39 -8.84 0.74
CA GLU A 291 19.62 -8.48 -0.47
C GLU A 291 18.12 -8.50 -0.21
N ILE A 292 17.62 -9.57 0.42
CA ILE A 292 16.21 -9.72 0.77
C ILE A 292 15.77 -8.60 1.71
N VAL A 293 16.53 -8.36 2.77
CA VAL A 293 16.26 -7.30 3.76
C VAL A 293 16.27 -5.92 3.11
N GLY A 294 17.22 -5.67 2.20
CA GLY A 294 17.26 -4.44 1.41
C GLY A 294 15.94 -4.20 0.64
N ASN A 295 15.30 -5.25 0.16
CA ASN A 295 14.03 -5.13 -0.55
C ASN A 295 12.81 -4.93 0.37
N VAL A 296 12.88 -5.36 1.63
CA VAL A 296 11.83 -5.16 2.64
C VAL A 296 11.82 -3.73 3.18
N ILE A 297 12.97 -3.05 3.27
CA ILE A 297 13.10 -1.69 3.77
C ILE A 297 12.46 -0.68 2.80
N GLU A 298 11.51 0.11 3.31
CA GLU A 298 10.75 1.06 2.48
C GLU A 298 11.54 2.33 2.14
N ASN A 299 12.30 2.87 3.13
CA ASN A 299 13.07 4.09 2.93
C ASN A 299 14.27 3.84 2.00
N ARG A 300 14.34 4.57 0.89
CA ARG A 300 15.36 4.39 -0.16
C ARG A 300 16.78 4.72 0.29
N VAL A 301 16.94 5.64 1.24
CA VAL A 301 18.27 6.00 1.77
C VAL A 301 18.80 4.86 2.63
N ILE A 302 17.95 4.33 3.54
CA ILE A 302 18.31 3.21 4.40
C ILE A 302 18.51 1.93 3.57
N ARG A 303 17.63 1.68 2.59
CA ARG A 303 17.79 0.58 1.64
C ARG A 303 19.13 0.63 0.92
N LYS A 304 19.57 1.82 0.49
CA LYS A 304 20.85 1.98 -0.17
C LYS A 304 22.00 1.61 0.78
N ALA A 305 21.97 2.07 2.03
CA ALA A 305 22.98 1.72 3.03
C ALA A 305 23.08 0.19 3.24
N VAL A 306 21.96 -0.55 3.25
CA VAL A 306 21.97 -2.01 3.35
C VAL A 306 22.56 -2.67 2.09
N LYS A 307 22.28 -2.11 0.90
CA LYS A 307 22.85 -2.62 -0.35
C LYS A 307 24.36 -2.36 -0.44
N ASP A 308 24.78 -1.16 -0.07
CA ASP A 308 26.20 -0.80 -0.01
C ASP A 308 26.93 -1.73 1.00
N CYS A 309 26.34 -1.97 2.17
CA CYS A 309 26.83 -2.93 3.16
C CYS A 309 26.99 -4.35 2.57
N ARG A 310 25.99 -4.83 1.78
CA ARG A 310 26.08 -6.14 1.12
C ARG A 310 27.32 -6.25 0.22
N GLU A 311 27.64 -5.20 -0.53
CA GLU A 311 28.81 -5.17 -1.41
C GLU A 311 30.15 -5.26 -0.62
N GLU A 312 30.19 -4.64 0.56
CA GLU A 312 31.36 -4.71 1.45
C GLU A 312 31.47 -6.07 2.15
N VAL A 313 30.33 -6.65 2.57
CA VAL A 313 30.29 -8.01 3.15
C VAL A 313 30.74 -9.07 2.14
N MET A 314 30.43 -8.89 0.84
CA MET A 314 30.98 -9.76 -0.22
C MET A 314 32.49 -9.70 -0.33
N GLN A 315 33.14 -8.63 0.13
CA GLN A 315 34.60 -8.49 0.21
C GLN A 315 35.19 -9.02 1.53
N GLY A 316 34.35 -9.54 2.41
CA GLY A 316 34.74 -10.10 3.70
C GLY A 316 34.79 -9.11 4.86
N ILE A 317 34.25 -7.89 4.65
CA ILE A 317 34.12 -6.89 5.72
C ILE A 317 32.95 -7.26 6.63
N PRO A 318 33.11 -7.23 7.98
CA PRO A 318 32.01 -7.47 8.90
C PRO A 318 30.85 -6.50 8.65
N MET A 319 29.59 -6.99 8.73
CA MET A 319 28.39 -6.20 8.42
C MET A 319 28.22 -4.98 9.35
N SER A 320 28.69 -5.07 10.58
CA SER A 320 28.63 -3.99 11.57
C SER A 320 29.36 -2.72 11.11
N GLU A 321 30.53 -2.86 10.45
CA GLU A 321 31.37 -1.73 10.05
C GLU A 321 30.69 -0.82 8.99
N PRO A 322 30.23 -1.33 7.82
CA PRO A 322 29.60 -0.48 6.82
C PRO A 322 28.24 0.07 7.29
N LEU A 323 27.52 -0.65 8.14
CA LEU A 323 26.26 -0.13 8.71
C LEU A 323 26.52 1.00 9.69
N GLU A 324 27.58 0.93 10.51
CA GLU A 324 28.01 2.00 11.41
C GLU A 324 28.46 3.22 10.60
N ALA A 325 29.30 3.03 9.60
CA ALA A 325 29.79 4.09 8.71
C ALA A 325 28.66 4.82 7.95
N SER A 326 27.55 4.15 7.70
CA SER A 326 26.37 4.73 7.03
C SER A 326 25.64 5.80 7.87
N GLU A 327 25.82 5.83 9.18
CA GLU A 327 25.12 6.72 10.15
C GLU A 327 23.58 6.70 10.05
N VAL A 328 23.03 5.71 9.37
CA VAL A 328 21.58 5.64 9.11
C VAL A 328 20.87 4.80 10.17
N PHE A 329 21.58 3.80 10.72
CA PHE A 329 21.06 2.95 11.78
C PHE A 329 21.38 3.49 13.16
N PRO A 330 20.53 3.24 14.16
CA PRO A 330 20.83 3.60 15.55
C PRO A 330 22.06 2.83 16.05
N PRO A 331 22.90 3.43 16.93
CA PRO A 331 24.11 2.77 17.45
C PRO A 331 23.89 1.41 18.09
N MET A 332 22.73 1.19 18.71
CA MET A 332 22.38 -0.10 19.29
C MET A 332 22.37 -1.23 18.27
N VAL A 333 21.91 -0.97 17.03
CA VAL A 333 21.87 -1.99 15.96
C VAL A 333 23.29 -2.41 15.60
N THR A 334 24.16 -1.44 15.33
CA THR A 334 25.55 -1.71 14.89
C THR A 334 26.40 -2.32 16.00
N HIS A 335 26.24 -1.88 17.26
CA HIS A 335 26.94 -2.46 18.40
C HIS A 335 26.52 -3.90 18.67
N MET A 336 25.21 -4.20 18.63
CA MET A 336 24.72 -5.57 18.85
C MET A 336 25.14 -6.50 17.70
N LEU A 337 25.17 -5.99 16.45
CA LEU A 337 25.72 -6.71 15.33
C LEU A 337 27.19 -7.06 15.55
N LYS A 338 28.00 -6.09 15.95
CA LYS A 338 29.43 -6.29 16.21
C LYS A 338 29.66 -7.37 17.27
N ILE A 339 28.94 -7.30 18.38
CA ILE A 339 28.98 -8.34 19.44
C ILE A 339 28.58 -9.70 18.86
N GLY A 340 27.51 -9.75 18.07
CA GLY A 340 27.04 -10.99 17.46
C GLY A 340 28.04 -11.60 16.47
N GLU A 341 28.70 -10.76 15.67
CA GLU A 341 29.76 -11.19 14.74
C GLU A 341 31.00 -11.72 15.45
N GLU A 342 31.45 -11.04 16.53
CA GLU A 342 32.58 -11.47 17.34
C GLU A 342 32.32 -12.75 18.13
N THR A 343 31.08 -12.98 18.57
CA THR A 343 30.69 -14.13 19.39
C THR A 343 30.04 -15.28 18.60
N GLY A 344 29.75 -15.08 17.31
CA GLY A 344 29.03 -16.06 16.49
C GLY A 344 27.55 -16.21 16.84
N THR A 345 26.94 -15.20 17.48
CA THR A 345 25.54 -15.20 17.94
C THR A 345 24.73 -14.09 17.30
N THR A 346 25.05 -13.74 16.05
CA THR A 346 24.45 -12.60 15.31
C THR A 346 22.91 -12.69 15.26
N GLU A 347 22.36 -13.88 15.05
CA GLU A 347 20.91 -14.08 14.98
C GLU A 347 20.20 -13.75 16.30
N GLN A 348 20.80 -14.15 17.44
CA GLN A 348 20.22 -13.88 18.77
C GLN A 348 20.31 -12.39 19.13
N MET A 349 21.41 -11.74 18.77
CA MET A 349 21.58 -10.31 18.99
C MET A 349 20.57 -9.51 18.18
N LEU A 350 20.37 -9.87 16.89
CA LEU A 350 19.39 -9.25 16.03
C LEU A 350 17.94 -9.46 16.50
N ASP A 351 17.61 -10.64 17.03
CA ASP A 351 16.27 -10.89 17.59
C ASP A 351 15.96 -9.97 18.78
N LYS A 352 16.94 -9.78 19.69
CA LYS A 352 16.81 -8.84 20.81
C LYS A 352 16.69 -7.37 20.32
N VAL A 353 17.43 -7.00 19.31
CA VAL A 353 17.33 -5.68 18.69
C VAL A 353 15.96 -5.49 18.04
N ALA A 354 15.44 -6.52 17.36
CA ALA A 354 14.11 -6.50 16.76
C ALA A 354 13.02 -6.26 17.82
N GLU A 355 13.03 -7.03 18.90
CA GLU A 355 12.09 -6.91 20.03
C GLU A 355 12.11 -5.50 20.63
N TYR A 356 13.30 -4.95 20.86
CA TYR A 356 13.46 -3.59 21.39
C TYR A 356 12.87 -2.55 20.41
N TYR A 357 13.21 -2.63 19.12
CA TYR A 357 12.72 -1.63 18.15
C TYR A 357 11.26 -1.81 17.77
N GLU A 358 10.64 -2.98 17.93
CA GLU A 358 9.19 -3.15 17.85
C GLU A 358 8.48 -2.24 18.88
N GLY A 359 8.92 -2.23 20.15
CA GLY A 359 8.41 -1.34 21.18
C GLY A 359 8.70 0.14 20.92
N GLU A 360 9.88 0.44 20.37
CA GLU A 360 10.28 1.79 20.00
C GLU A 360 9.46 2.36 18.84
N VAL A 361 9.06 1.53 17.87
CA VAL A 361 8.15 1.90 16.78
C VAL A 361 6.76 2.19 17.31
N GLU A 362 6.27 1.39 18.26
CA GLU A 362 4.98 1.65 18.93
C GLU A 362 4.99 3.01 19.61
N THR A 363 6.02 3.28 20.39
CA THR A 363 6.21 4.56 21.09
C THR A 363 6.33 5.73 20.13
N ALA A 364 7.12 5.57 19.06
CA ALA A 364 7.28 6.60 18.04
C ALA A 364 5.97 6.88 17.29
N THR A 365 5.17 5.84 17.03
CA THR A 365 3.84 5.97 16.39
C THR A 365 2.88 6.73 17.30
N LYS A 366 2.84 6.41 18.60
CA LYS A 366 2.06 7.14 19.60
C LYS A 366 2.46 8.61 19.66
N ASN A 367 3.75 8.89 19.78
CA ASN A 367 4.28 10.26 19.84
C ASN A 367 3.92 11.06 18.59
N LEU A 368 3.97 10.43 17.42
CA LEU A 368 3.61 11.03 16.14
C LEU A 368 2.13 11.44 16.12
N THR A 369 1.25 10.56 16.60
CA THR A 369 -0.19 10.80 16.66
C THR A 369 -0.52 11.91 17.67
N THR A 370 0.07 11.84 18.87
CA THR A 370 -0.14 12.85 19.93
C THR A 370 0.35 14.23 19.51
N ALA A 371 1.46 14.33 18.79
CA ALA A 371 1.96 15.62 18.33
C ALA A 371 1.15 16.21 17.14
N MET A 372 0.38 15.39 16.42
CA MET A 372 -0.54 15.89 15.38
C MET A 372 -1.77 16.60 16.00
N GLU A 373 -2.20 16.22 17.19
CA GLU A 373 -3.39 16.78 17.84
C GLU A 373 -3.30 18.28 18.08
N PRO A 374 -2.25 18.83 18.75
CA PRO A 374 -2.09 20.28 18.89
C PRO A 374 -1.99 21.01 17.55
N LEU A 375 -1.35 20.42 16.56
CA LEU A 375 -1.24 21.02 15.23
C LEU A 375 -2.62 21.16 14.56
N ILE A 376 -3.44 20.12 14.65
CA ILE A 376 -4.81 20.14 14.11
C ILE A 376 -5.66 21.19 14.85
N ILE A 377 -5.55 21.26 16.19
CA ILE A 377 -6.28 22.25 17.01
C ILE A 377 -5.87 23.67 16.61
N VAL A 378 -4.59 23.96 16.47
CA VAL A 378 -4.11 25.28 16.04
C VAL A 378 -4.62 25.65 14.66
N VAL A 379 -4.54 24.73 13.70
CA VAL A 379 -5.06 24.95 12.35
C VAL A 379 -6.56 25.24 12.38
N LEU A 380 -7.34 24.47 13.13
CA LEU A 380 -8.77 24.68 13.31
C LEU A 380 -9.08 26.02 13.99
N ALA A 381 -8.36 26.35 15.05
CA ALA A 381 -8.55 27.62 15.76
C ALA A 381 -8.29 28.83 14.87
N VAL A 382 -7.24 28.79 14.03
CA VAL A 382 -6.94 29.86 13.07
C VAL A 382 -8.03 29.97 12.01
N LEU A 383 -8.48 28.85 11.46
CA LEU A 383 -9.52 28.83 10.41
C LEU A 383 -10.89 29.30 10.95
N VAL A 384 -11.35 28.68 12.03
CA VAL A 384 -12.65 29.03 12.64
C VAL A 384 -12.60 30.43 13.24
N GLY A 385 -11.52 30.81 13.93
CA GLY A 385 -11.31 32.14 14.48
C GLY A 385 -11.26 33.20 13.39
N GLY A 386 -10.64 32.91 12.24
CA GLY A 386 -10.64 33.79 11.07
C GLY A 386 -12.05 34.04 10.51
N VAL A 387 -12.87 32.97 10.40
CA VAL A 387 -14.28 33.10 9.96
C VAL A 387 -15.10 33.90 10.97
N ILE A 388 -14.99 33.59 12.27
CA ILE A 388 -15.71 34.32 13.32
C ILE A 388 -15.28 35.79 13.31
N GLY A 389 -13.98 36.08 13.24
CA GLY A 389 -13.46 37.43 13.14
C GLY A 389 -13.98 38.20 11.93
N ALA A 390 -14.06 37.54 10.76
CA ALA A 390 -14.59 38.12 9.53
C ALA A 390 -16.09 38.51 9.66
N VAL A 391 -16.87 37.75 10.43
CA VAL A 391 -18.30 38.01 10.68
C VAL A 391 -18.50 39.04 11.81
N MET A 392 -17.73 38.95 12.90
CA MET A 392 -17.91 39.79 14.07
C MET A 392 -17.40 41.24 13.86
N MET A 393 -16.32 41.42 13.09
CA MET A 393 -15.76 42.78 12.88
C MET A 393 -16.77 43.79 12.25
N PRO A 394 -17.50 43.43 11.17
CA PRO A 394 -18.53 44.31 10.64
C PRO A 394 -19.65 44.57 11.64
N MET A 395 -20.10 43.55 12.40
CA MET A 395 -21.14 43.70 13.41
C MET A 395 -20.76 44.70 14.50
N LEU A 396 -19.50 44.63 14.99
CA LEU A 396 -19.01 45.58 15.97
C LEU A 396 -18.97 47.03 15.44
N LYS A 397 -18.65 47.23 14.16
CA LYS A 397 -18.71 48.57 13.52
C LYS A 397 -20.11 49.13 13.48
N ILE A 398 -21.09 48.30 13.05
CA ILE A 398 -22.51 48.69 13.03
C ILE A 398 -22.98 49.15 14.41
N TYR A 399 -22.64 48.39 15.48
CA TYR A 399 -22.99 48.77 16.84
C TYR A 399 -22.32 50.07 17.30
N GLN A 400 -21.07 50.34 16.89
CA GLN A 400 -20.36 51.59 17.24
C GLN A 400 -20.95 52.77 16.49
N ASP A 401 -21.39 52.63 15.26
CA ASP A 401 -21.95 53.72 14.47
C ASP A 401 -23.41 54.01 14.87
N ALA A 402 -24.19 52.97 15.20
CA ALA A 402 -25.54 53.12 15.78
C ALA A 402 -25.54 53.81 17.19
N GLY A 403 -24.46 53.66 17.95
CA GLY A 403 -24.30 54.30 19.26
C GLY A 403 -23.81 55.76 19.20
N LYS A 404 -23.49 56.29 18.01
CA LYS A 404 -23.06 57.65 17.76
C LYS A 404 -24.14 58.53 17.12
N ALA A 405 -25.23 57.93 16.66
CA ALA A 405 -26.44 58.55 16.16
C ALA A 405 -27.48 58.77 17.28
#